data_1984b06f6790c434c4b1867458fe488f
#
_entry.id   1984b06f6790c434c4b1867458fe488f
#
_cell.length_a   1.000
_cell.length_b   1.000
_cell.length_c   1.000
_cell.angle_alpha   90.00
_cell.angle_beta   90.00
_cell.angle_gamma   90.00
#
_symmetry.space_group_name_H-M   'P 1'
#
loop_
_entity.id
_entity.type
_entity.pdbx_description
1 polymer ?
#
loop_
_entity_poly.entity_id
_entity_poly.type
_entity_poly.pdbx_seq_one_letter_code
_entity_poly.pdbx_strand_id
1 'polypeptide(L)'
;GKMTGMPVGLIQTSLGGSPMERWNPKDGDLYLNMLDKIHQTGGKYAGVLWYQGCSDTNPGPAEKYLEHFREYVEATRKELGYEIPFFTMQLNRQINGINDECWGMVRDAQARAAKEIPGVSVLTTSNLSLCDGIHNTAQANVALGEKLAKQCAHVLNGKEEYQPPELVKVERADEAERKSFQLEGSGIWLKLTCDHVKNCFLVYSAVGKDSGFTLTDSEGEVEILHIRGNRENKNHLYLELAREVEDEAELSFVWQADPVKQPPVDEVTFLPLLSFYKKSIKL
;
A
#
# COMPACT_ATOMS: atom_id res chain seq x y z
N GLY A 1 -0.18 11.46 -21.12
CA GLY A 1 -0.40 12.45 -22.18
C GLY A 1 -0.89 13.78 -21.65
N LYS A 2 -2.11 13.89 -21.11
CA LYS A 2 -2.73 15.18 -20.70
C LYS A 2 -1.89 16.00 -19.71
N MET A 3 -1.22 15.35 -18.75
CA MET A 3 -0.43 16.05 -17.72
C MET A 3 0.92 16.57 -18.20
N THR A 4 1.49 15.96 -19.21
CA THR A 4 2.85 16.28 -19.71
C THR A 4 2.87 16.82 -21.13
N GLY A 5 1.74 16.78 -21.85
CA GLY A 5 1.65 17.11 -23.27
C GLY A 5 2.34 16.12 -24.22
N MET A 6 2.97 15.06 -23.69
CA MET A 6 3.70 14.09 -24.50
C MET A 6 2.83 12.85 -24.79
N PRO A 7 2.94 12.27 -25.99
CA PRO A 7 2.33 10.97 -26.28
C PRO A 7 2.89 9.90 -25.34
N VAL A 8 2.04 8.93 -24.93
CA VAL A 8 2.43 7.79 -24.09
C VAL A 8 2.09 6.52 -24.83
N GLY A 9 3.09 5.67 -25.06
CA GLY A 9 2.94 4.31 -25.55
C GLY A 9 2.98 3.32 -24.40
N LEU A 10 2.24 2.22 -24.52
CA LEU A 10 2.25 1.12 -23.58
C LEU A 10 2.64 -0.16 -24.29
N ILE A 11 3.60 -0.90 -23.71
CA ILE A 11 3.95 -2.25 -24.15
C ILE A 11 3.34 -3.22 -23.16
N GLN A 12 2.30 -3.90 -23.59
CA GLN A 12 1.62 -4.89 -22.76
C GLN A 12 2.36 -6.21 -22.75
N THR A 13 2.77 -6.63 -21.56
CA THR A 13 3.43 -7.92 -21.32
C THR A 13 2.70 -8.76 -20.27
N SER A 14 1.69 -8.17 -19.60
CA SER A 14 0.96 -8.80 -18.51
C SER A 14 0.14 -10.01 -18.94
N LEU A 15 0.06 -11.00 -18.05
CA LEU A 15 -0.83 -12.15 -18.15
C LEU A 15 -1.59 -12.30 -16.82
N GLY A 16 -2.93 -12.31 -16.88
CA GLY A 16 -3.78 -12.46 -15.69
C GLY A 16 -3.54 -13.79 -14.98
N GLY A 17 -3.64 -13.77 -13.63
CA GLY A 17 -3.45 -14.96 -12.79
C GLY A 17 -2.03 -15.51 -12.73
N SER A 18 -1.02 -14.74 -13.12
CA SER A 18 0.38 -15.20 -13.09
C SER A 18 1.03 -14.98 -11.71
N PRO A 19 1.67 -16.02 -11.13
CA PRO A 19 2.51 -15.88 -9.93
C PRO A 19 3.87 -15.29 -10.27
N MET A 20 4.60 -14.79 -9.25
CA MET A 20 5.97 -14.27 -9.38
C MET A 20 6.96 -15.27 -9.97
N GLU A 21 6.75 -16.56 -9.74
CA GLU A 21 7.59 -17.64 -10.33
C GLU A 21 7.72 -17.52 -11.85
N ARG A 22 6.64 -17.16 -12.55
CA ARG A 22 6.65 -16.97 -14.01
C ARG A 22 7.37 -15.70 -14.47
N TRP A 23 7.68 -14.80 -13.53
CA TRP A 23 8.45 -13.57 -13.75
C TRP A 23 9.88 -13.68 -13.23
N ASN A 24 10.31 -14.89 -12.85
CA ASN A 24 11.67 -15.16 -12.40
C ASN A 24 12.68 -14.85 -13.52
N PRO A 25 13.72 -14.03 -13.26
CA PRO A 25 14.71 -13.65 -14.28
C PRO A 25 15.52 -14.80 -14.86
N LYS A 26 15.61 -15.95 -14.17
CA LYS A 26 16.42 -17.08 -14.63
C LYS A 26 15.74 -17.89 -15.75
N ASP A 27 14.46 -18.20 -15.56
CA ASP A 27 13.72 -19.16 -16.39
C ASP A 27 12.22 -18.85 -16.52
N GLY A 28 11.74 -17.74 -15.95
CA GLY A 28 10.34 -17.32 -16.02
C GLY A 28 9.92 -16.97 -17.45
N ASP A 29 8.96 -17.70 -17.96
CA ASP A 29 8.48 -17.55 -19.34
C ASP A 29 7.91 -16.16 -19.62
N LEU A 30 7.25 -15.52 -18.63
CA LEU A 30 6.71 -14.17 -18.77
C LEU A 30 7.80 -13.10 -18.71
N TYR A 31 8.85 -13.32 -17.90
CA TYR A 31 10.00 -12.43 -17.88
C TYR A 31 10.71 -12.45 -19.23
N LEU A 32 10.97 -13.63 -19.79
CA LEU A 32 11.59 -13.79 -21.11
C LEU A 32 10.74 -13.18 -22.22
N ASN A 33 9.41 -13.38 -22.19
CA ASN A 33 8.49 -12.74 -23.13
C ASN A 33 8.50 -11.20 -23.02
N MET A 34 8.61 -10.67 -21.81
CA MET A 34 8.76 -9.22 -21.60
C MET A 34 10.04 -8.70 -22.25
N LEU A 35 11.17 -9.37 -22.02
CA LEU A 35 12.46 -9.00 -22.63
C LEU A 35 12.41 -9.06 -24.16
N ASP A 36 11.80 -10.11 -24.73
CA ASP A 36 11.64 -10.24 -26.18
C ASP A 36 10.87 -9.05 -26.77
N LYS A 37 9.75 -8.65 -26.15
CA LYS A 37 8.99 -7.46 -26.56
C LYS A 37 9.77 -6.15 -26.41
N ILE A 38 10.55 -6.03 -25.35
CA ILE A 38 11.46 -4.89 -25.14
C ILE A 38 12.48 -4.82 -26.27
N HIS A 39 13.13 -5.94 -26.63
CA HIS A 39 14.11 -5.98 -27.69
C HIS A 39 13.49 -5.70 -29.08
N GLN A 40 12.29 -6.24 -29.35
CA GLN A 40 11.57 -6.00 -30.61
C GLN A 40 11.18 -4.54 -30.82
N THR A 41 10.77 -3.85 -29.76
CA THR A 41 10.36 -2.45 -29.87
C THR A 41 11.52 -1.47 -29.87
N GLY A 42 12.64 -1.84 -29.27
CA GLY A 42 13.85 -1.02 -29.16
C GLY A 42 13.59 0.30 -28.42
N GLY A 43 14.62 0.91 -27.89
CA GLY A 43 14.51 2.24 -27.32
C GLY A 43 14.59 2.29 -25.79
N LYS A 44 14.26 3.47 -25.23
CA LYS A 44 14.27 3.73 -23.80
C LYS A 44 12.85 3.81 -23.26
N TYR A 45 12.62 3.20 -22.13
CA TYR A 45 11.34 3.15 -21.46
C TYR A 45 11.33 4.10 -20.28
N ALA A 46 10.20 4.74 -20.03
CA ALA A 46 10.05 5.71 -18.94
C ALA A 46 9.77 5.06 -17.59
N GLY A 47 9.24 3.85 -17.56
CA GLY A 47 8.93 3.14 -16.32
C GLY A 47 8.21 1.81 -16.55
N VAL A 48 8.12 1.00 -15.51
CA VAL A 48 7.36 -0.25 -15.47
C VAL A 48 6.14 -0.06 -14.57
N LEU A 49 4.96 -0.40 -15.06
CA LEU A 49 3.72 -0.44 -14.28
C LEU A 49 3.48 -1.89 -13.84
N TRP A 50 3.43 -2.12 -12.52
CA TRP A 50 3.39 -3.45 -11.94
C TRP A 50 2.22 -3.62 -10.99
N TYR A 51 1.18 -4.36 -11.41
CA TYR A 51 0.04 -4.73 -10.56
C TYR A 51 -0.13 -6.24 -10.58
N GLN A 52 0.49 -6.92 -9.63
CA GLN A 52 0.55 -8.37 -9.52
C GLN A 52 0.66 -8.75 -8.04
N GLY A 53 0.34 -9.99 -7.67
CA GLY A 53 0.54 -10.55 -6.33
C GLY A 53 -0.59 -11.44 -5.84
N CYS A 54 -1.81 -11.33 -6.41
CA CYS A 54 -2.96 -12.15 -5.97
C CYS A 54 -2.68 -13.66 -6.03
N SER A 55 -1.90 -14.12 -7.00
CA SER A 55 -1.54 -15.54 -7.14
C SER A 55 -0.46 -15.98 -6.16
N ASP A 56 0.18 -15.03 -5.46
CA ASP A 56 1.25 -15.28 -4.49
C ASP A 56 0.77 -15.16 -3.04
N THR A 57 -0.53 -14.96 -2.81
CA THR A 57 -1.13 -14.90 -1.47
C THR A 57 -1.36 -16.30 -0.89
N ASN A 58 -0.33 -17.13 -0.92
CA ASN A 58 -0.31 -18.48 -0.38
C ASN A 58 0.96 -18.70 0.43
N PRO A 59 0.97 -19.66 1.39
CA PRO A 59 2.17 -20.00 2.14
C PRO A 59 3.34 -20.37 1.22
N GLY A 60 4.52 -19.87 1.54
CA GLY A 60 5.73 -20.01 0.74
C GLY A 60 5.94 -18.84 -0.22
N PRO A 61 5.10 -18.64 -1.25
CA PRO A 61 5.19 -17.47 -2.14
C PRO A 61 5.05 -16.12 -1.43
N ALA A 62 4.13 -15.98 -0.49
CA ALA A 62 3.89 -14.70 0.20
C ALA A 62 5.11 -14.22 0.99
N GLU A 63 5.80 -15.12 1.70
CA GLU A 63 7.00 -14.79 2.49
C GLU A 63 8.18 -14.35 1.61
N LYS A 64 8.24 -14.83 0.36
CA LYS A 64 9.31 -14.54 -0.59
C LYS A 64 8.98 -13.42 -1.58
N TYR A 65 7.78 -12.85 -1.51
CA TYR A 65 7.33 -11.89 -2.53
C TYR A 65 8.27 -10.70 -2.69
N LEU A 66 8.75 -10.11 -1.60
CA LEU A 66 9.66 -8.95 -1.65
C LEU A 66 11.02 -9.32 -2.28
N GLU A 67 11.56 -10.48 -1.94
CA GLU A 67 12.82 -10.99 -2.50
C GLU A 67 12.69 -11.20 -4.01
N HIS A 68 11.68 -11.93 -4.46
CA HIS A 68 11.44 -12.19 -5.88
C HIS A 68 11.14 -10.91 -6.66
N PHE A 69 10.40 -9.96 -6.07
CA PHE A 69 10.16 -8.68 -6.71
C PHE A 69 11.44 -7.85 -6.84
N ARG A 70 12.32 -7.87 -5.85
CA ARG A 70 13.65 -7.24 -5.90
C ARG A 70 14.49 -7.84 -7.02
N GLU A 71 14.59 -9.17 -7.10
CA GLU A 71 15.31 -9.87 -8.16
C GLU A 71 14.79 -9.47 -9.55
N TYR A 72 13.46 -9.40 -9.72
CA TYR A 72 12.82 -8.98 -10.96
C TYR A 72 13.19 -7.54 -11.34
N VAL A 73 13.16 -6.61 -10.40
CA VAL A 73 13.51 -5.20 -10.61
C VAL A 73 14.99 -5.06 -11.00
N GLU A 74 15.89 -5.67 -10.24
CA GLU A 74 17.35 -5.60 -10.46
C GLU A 74 17.76 -6.22 -11.78
N ALA A 75 17.20 -7.38 -12.11
CA ALA A 75 17.47 -8.04 -13.39
C ALA A 75 16.97 -7.23 -14.58
N THR A 76 15.76 -6.63 -14.47
CA THR A 76 15.22 -5.77 -15.53
C THR A 76 16.10 -4.53 -15.75
N ARG A 77 16.58 -3.89 -14.68
CA ARG A 77 17.50 -2.75 -14.77
C ARG A 77 18.85 -3.14 -15.40
N LYS A 78 19.38 -4.28 -14.99
CA LYS A 78 20.62 -4.83 -15.55
C LYS A 78 20.50 -5.08 -17.06
N GLU A 79 19.37 -5.67 -17.49
CA GLU A 79 19.11 -5.94 -18.91
C GLU A 79 18.96 -4.65 -19.72
N LEU A 80 18.27 -3.67 -19.17
CA LEU A 80 18.09 -2.37 -19.84
C LEU A 80 19.34 -1.48 -19.81
N GLY A 81 20.23 -1.70 -18.84
CA GLY A 81 21.45 -0.89 -18.64
C GLY A 81 21.21 0.49 -18.01
N TYR A 82 20.06 0.70 -17.38
CA TYR A 82 19.76 1.94 -16.62
C TYR A 82 18.69 1.71 -15.52
N GLU A 83 18.65 2.63 -14.55
CA GLU A 83 17.72 2.62 -13.41
C GLU A 83 16.30 3.04 -13.84
N ILE A 84 15.58 2.13 -14.48
CA ILE A 84 14.18 2.36 -14.82
C ILE A 84 13.32 2.39 -13.53
N PRO A 85 12.43 3.38 -13.35
CA PRO A 85 11.51 3.40 -12.22
C PRO A 85 10.40 2.35 -12.36
N PHE A 86 9.99 1.81 -11.21
CA PHE A 86 8.88 0.88 -11.09
C PHE A 86 7.73 1.52 -10.29
N PHE A 87 6.52 1.34 -10.77
CA PHE A 87 5.29 1.80 -10.13
C PHE A 87 4.45 0.58 -9.78
N THR A 88 4.48 0.19 -8.52
CA THR A 88 3.71 -0.96 -8.02
C THR A 88 2.44 -0.51 -7.31
N MET A 89 1.52 -1.43 -7.13
CA MET A 89 0.27 -1.23 -6.40
C MET A 89 0.10 -2.30 -5.33
N GLN A 90 -0.34 -1.90 -4.14
CA GLN A 90 -0.80 -2.85 -3.14
C GLN A 90 -2.08 -3.53 -3.64
N LEU A 91 -2.21 -4.82 -3.36
CA LEU A 91 -3.38 -5.60 -3.76
C LEU A 91 -4.69 -5.01 -3.23
N ASN A 92 -5.72 -5.01 -4.06
CA ASN A 92 -7.09 -4.74 -3.65
C ASN A 92 -7.61 -5.91 -2.78
N ARG A 93 -8.87 -5.92 -2.46
CA ARG A 93 -9.54 -6.93 -1.64
C ARG A 93 -9.81 -8.21 -2.43
N GLN A 94 -9.94 -9.32 -1.70
CA GLN A 94 -10.56 -10.56 -2.19
C GLN A 94 -11.74 -10.90 -1.28
N ILE A 95 -12.95 -10.78 -1.79
CA ILE A 95 -14.18 -11.12 -1.05
C ILE A 95 -14.19 -12.63 -0.76
N ASN A 96 -14.45 -13.00 0.48
CA ASN A 96 -14.37 -14.38 0.98
C ASN A 96 -12.98 -15.03 0.81
N GLY A 97 -11.92 -14.22 0.78
CA GLY A 97 -10.54 -14.71 0.81
C GLY A 97 -10.27 -15.49 2.10
N ILE A 98 -9.42 -16.51 2.01
CA ILE A 98 -9.15 -17.44 3.11
C ILE A 98 -7.72 -17.34 3.67
N ASN A 99 -6.85 -16.58 3.00
CA ASN A 99 -5.43 -16.49 3.36
C ASN A 99 -5.09 -15.06 3.82
N ASP A 100 -5.76 -14.57 4.85
CA ASP A 100 -5.59 -13.20 5.36
C ASP A 100 -4.13 -12.85 5.62
N GLU A 101 -3.38 -13.71 6.30
CA GLU A 101 -1.97 -13.47 6.60
C GLU A 101 -1.13 -13.31 5.33
N CYS A 102 -1.32 -14.19 4.34
CA CYS A 102 -0.60 -14.11 3.07
C CYS A 102 -0.95 -12.84 2.29
N TRP A 103 -2.21 -12.36 2.35
CA TRP A 103 -2.60 -11.07 1.79
C TRP A 103 -1.89 -9.92 2.50
N GLY A 104 -1.83 -9.99 3.83
CA GLY A 104 -1.10 -9.03 4.66
C GLY A 104 0.38 -8.97 4.30
N MET A 105 1.03 -10.14 4.21
CA MET A 105 2.45 -10.26 3.85
C MET A 105 2.75 -9.66 2.46
N VAL A 106 1.93 -9.97 1.45
CA VAL A 106 2.14 -9.45 0.09
C VAL A 106 1.93 -7.94 0.03
N ARG A 107 0.87 -7.39 0.67
CA ARG A 107 0.67 -5.94 0.73
C ARG A 107 1.79 -5.22 1.47
N ASP A 108 2.25 -5.79 2.59
CA ASP A 108 3.39 -5.25 3.34
C ASP A 108 4.66 -5.27 2.49
N ALA A 109 4.93 -6.37 1.79
CA ALA A 109 6.04 -6.50 0.86
C ALA A 109 6.00 -5.45 -0.26
N GLN A 110 4.81 -5.16 -0.80
CA GLN A 110 4.62 -4.11 -1.81
C GLN A 110 4.89 -2.70 -1.26
N ALA A 111 4.49 -2.42 -0.01
CA ALA A 111 4.82 -1.15 0.65
C ALA A 111 6.33 -1.05 0.94
N ARG A 112 6.92 -2.12 1.47
CA ARG A 112 8.36 -2.20 1.76
C ARG A 112 9.21 -2.08 0.51
N ALA A 113 8.77 -2.62 -0.63
CA ALA A 113 9.48 -2.49 -1.89
C ALA A 113 9.75 -1.02 -2.26
N ALA A 114 8.80 -0.11 -1.99
CA ALA A 114 8.98 1.31 -2.25
C ALA A 114 10.02 1.98 -1.32
N LYS A 115 10.27 1.41 -0.14
CA LYS A 115 11.30 1.90 0.80
C LYS A 115 12.66 1.27 0.56
N GLU A 116 12.66 -0.04 0.29
CA GLU A 116 13.87 -0.86 0.29
C GLU A 116 14.52 -0.99 -1.09
N ILE A 117 13.79 -0.69 -2.17
CA ILE A 117 14.29 -0.78 -3.54
C ILE A 117 14.29 0.62 -4.16
N PRO A 118 15.44 1.26 -4.37
CA PRO A 118 15.50 2.60 -4.94
C PRO A 118 14.71 2.70 -6.26
N GLY A 119 13.99 3.80 -6.46
CA GLY A 119 13.22 4.05 -7.69
C GLY A 119 11.98 3.17 -7.87
N VAL A 120 11.53 2.49 -6.81
CA VAL A 120 10.20 1.86 -6.74
C VAL A 120 9.23 2.81 -6.04
N SER A 121 8.05 2.97 -6.58
CA SER A 121 6.94 3.74 -5.99
C SER A 121 5.72 2.85 -5.85
N VAL A 122 4.89 3.09 -4.83
CA VAL A 122 3.70 2.28 -4.54
C VAL A 122 2.44 3.14 -4.49
N LEU A 123 1.32 2.58 -4.95
CA LEU A 123 -0.03 3.11 -4.70
C LEU A 123 -0.86 2.08 -3.96
N THR A 124 -1.88 2.54 -3.26
CA THR A 124 -2.87 1.69 -2.61
C THR A 124 -4.13 1.56 -3.46
N THR A 125 -4.77 0.41 -3.41
CA THR A 125 -6.00 0.10 -4.15
C THR A 125 -7.15 -0.33 -3.24
N SER A 126 -6.94 -0.39 -1.93
CA SER A 126 -7.87 -0.97 -0.96
C SER A 126 -9.26 -0.32 -0.93
N ASN A 127 -9.40 0.93 -1.38
CA ASN A 127 -10.67 1.66 -1.48
C ASN A 127 -11.32 1.59 -2.87
N LEU A 128 -10.79 0.80 -3.80
CA LEU A 128 -11.34 0.66 -5.14
C LEU A 128 -12.47 -0.39 -5.18
N SER A 129 -13.47 -0.14 -6.02
CA SER A 129 -14.60 -1.05 -6.19
C SER A 129 -14.23 -2.29 -7.00
N LEU A 130 -14.83 -3.43 -6.62
CA LEU A 130 -14.71 -4.71 -7.32
C LEU A 130 -15.94 -5.00 -8.19
N CYS A 131 -15.74 -5.64 -9.34
CA CYS A 131 -16.83 -6.13 -10.20
C CYS A 131 -17.21 -7.58 -9.90
N ASP A 132 -16.32 -8.30 -9.23
CA ASP A 132 -16.52 -9.67 -8.75
C ASP A 132 -15.79 -9.85 -7.40
N GLY A 133 -15.40 -11.06 -7.07
CA GLY A 133 -14.70 -11.36 -5.80
C GLY A 133 -13.29 -10.77 -5.66
N ILE A 134 -12.65 -10.32 -6.76
CA ILE A 134 -11.22 -9.94 -6.74
C ILE A 134 -10.85 -8.83 -7.74
N HIS A 135 -11.55 -8.75 -8.90
CA HIS A 135 -11.16 -7.83 -9.96
C HIS A 135 -11.77 -6.44 -9.79
N ASN A 136 -10.98 -5.42 -10.05
CA ASN A 136 -11.45 -4.03 -10.07
C ASN A 136 -12.56 -3.83 -11.12
N THR A 137 -13.54 -2.97 -10.82
CA THR A 137 -14.46 -2.49 -11.85
C THR A 137 -13.72 -1.68 -12.92
N ALA A 138 -14.36 -1.51 -14.10
CA ALA A 138 -13.81 -0.66 -15.15
C ALA A 138 -13.58 0.78 -14.65
N GLN A 139 -14.51 1.33 -13.87
CA GLN A 139 -14.39 2.65 -13.26
C GLN A 139 -13.23 2.73 -12.26
N ALA A 140 -13.03 1.69 -11.45
CA ALA A 140 -11.91 1.60 -10.53
C ALA A 140 -10.56 1.58 -11.27
N ASN A 141 -10.48 0.86 -12.39
CA ASN A 141 -9.27 0.84 -13.21
C ASN A 141 -8.98 2.19 -13.87
N VAL A 142 -10.00 2.94 -14.31
CA VAL A 142 -9.83 4.32 -14.79
C VAL A 142 -9.30 5.22 -13.68
N ALA A 143 -9.93 5.17 -12.48
CA ALA A 143 -9.49 5.95 -11.32
C ALA A 143 -8.06 5.60 -10.90
N LEU A 144 -7.70 4.32 -10.89
CA LEU A 144 -6.32 3.87 -10.61
C LEU A 144 -5.34 4.40 -11.65
N GLY A 145 -5.71 4.35 -12.94
CA GLY A 145 -4.90 4.90 -14.03
C GLY A 145 -4.65 6.41 -13.89
N GLU A 146 -5.64 7.18 -13.43
CA GLU A 146 -5.48 8.61 -13.14
C GLU A 146 -4.56 8.86 -11.94
N LYS A 147 -4.70 8.10 -10.86
CA LYS A 147 -3.80 8.15 -9.69
C LYS A 147 -2.37 7.82 -10.10
N LEU A 148 -2.19 6.73 -10.85
CA LEU A 148 -0.90 6.29 -11.36
C LEU A 148 -0.26 7.34 -12.30
N ALA A 149 -1.04 7.99 -13.14
CA ALA A 149 -0.54 9.06 -14.01
C ALA A 149 -0.02 10.26 -13.20
N LYS A 150 -0.65 10.61 -12.07
CA LYS A 150 -0.15 11.66 -11.14
C LYS A 150 1.16 11.24 -10.50
N GLN A 151 1.26 10.01 -9.99
CA GLN A 151 2.50 9.49 -9.41
C GLN A 151 3.63 9.42 -10.45
N CYS A 152 3.37 8.92 -11.65
CA CYS A 152 4.34 8.94 -12.73
C CYS A 152 4.79 10.37 -13.10
N ALA A 153 3.87 11.33 -13.14
CA ALA A 153 4.21 12.71 -13.42
C ALA A 153 5.07 13.34 -12.31
N HIS A 154 4.82 12.99 -11.05
CA HIS A 154 5.70 13.36 -9.95
C HIS A 154 7.11 12.79 -10.13
N VAL A 155 7.23 11.47 -10.25
CA VAL A 155 8.53 10.77 -10.28
C VAL A 155 9.33 11.10 -11.55
N LEU A 156 8.69 11.13 -12.71
CA LEU A 156 9.38 11.29 -14.00
C LEU A 156 9.58 12.74 -14.41
N ASN A 157 8.75 13.66 -13.94
CA ASN A 157 8.72 15.05 -14.43
C ASN A 157 8.78 16.09 -13.31
N GLY A 158 9.03 15.69 -12.05
CA GLY A 158 9.12 16.60 -10.90
C GLY A 158 7.83 17.39 -10.66
N LYS A 159 6.67 16.85 -11.02
CA LYS A 159 5.37 17.48 -10.71
C LYS A 159 5.09 17.38 -9.21
N GLU A 160 3.98 17.97 -8.76
CA GLU A 160 3.55 17.91 -7.36
C GLU A 160 3.58 16.47 -6.84
N GLU A 161 4.07 16.30 -5.61
CA GLU A 161 4.14 15.01 -4.95
C GLU A 161 2.78 14.34 -4.88
N TYR A 162 2.74 13.07 -5.27
CA TYR A 162 1.55 12.23 -5.23
C TYR A 162 1.90 10.84 -4.75
N GLN A 163 1.81 10.65 -3.44
CA GLN A 163 2.12 9.40 -2.74
C GLN A 163 1.03 9.11 -1.71
N PRO A 164 0.75 7.84 -1.38
CA PRO A 164 -0.15 7.48 -0.30
C PRO A 164 0.44 7.92 1.05
N PRO A 165 -0.41 8.26 2.03
CA PRO A 165 0.03 8.40 3.41
C PRO A 165 0.71 7.12 3.90
N GLU A 166 1.71 7.29 4.75
CA GLU A 166 2.50 6.20 5.31
C GLU A 166 2.72 6.38 6.81
N LEU A 167 2.51 5.30 7.58
CA LEU A 167 2.75 5.29 9.02
C LEU A 167 4.25 5.32 9.33
N VAL A 168 4.70 6.35 10.03
CA VAL A 168 6.11 6.51 10.44
C VAL A 168 6.33 6.31 11.93
N LYS A 169 5.38 6.67 12.80
CA LYS A 169 5.55 6.58 14.25
C LYS A 169 4.24 6.26 14.94
N VAL A 170 4.33 5.49 16.03
CA VAL A 170 3.24 5.23 16.97
C VAL A 170 3.72 5.57 18.38
N GLU A 171 2.92 6.30 19.15
CA GLU A 171 3.21 6.73 20.51
C GLU A 171 1.93 6.71 21.35
N ARG A 172 2.06 6.70 22.67
CA ARG A 172 0.93 7.05 23.54
C ARG A 172 0.63 8.54 23.42
N ALA A 173 -0.64 8.91 23.23
CA ALA A 173 -1.05 10.30 23.28
C ALA A 173 -0.93 10.83 24.72
N ASP A 174 -0.24 11.95 24.89
CA ASP A 174 -0.06 12.55 26.21
C ASP A 174 -1.35 13.25 26.74
N GLU A 175 -1.35 13.63 28.01
CA GLU A 175 -2.52 14.25 28.65
C GLU A 175 -2.86 15.61 28.02
N ALA A 176 -1.86 16.38 27.58
CA ALA A 176 -2.08 17.69 26.97
C ALA A 176 -2.75 17.54 25.60
N GLU A 177 -2.29 16.59 24.79
CA GLU A 177 -2.91 16.24 23.52
C GLU A 177 -4.35 15.76 23.71
N ARG A 178 -4.57 14.83 24.65
CA ARG A 178 -5.92 14.31 24.93
C ARG A 178 -6.89 15.42 25.32
N LYS A 179 -6.47 16.36 26.16
CA LYS A 179 -7.28 17.54 26.54
C LYS A 179 -7.52 18.48 25.38
N SER A 180 -6.46 18.80 24.60
CA SER A 180 -6.53 19.73 23.48
C SER A 180 -7.50 19.23 22.39
N PHE A 181 -7.48 17.91 22.09
CA PHE A 181 -8.30 17.32 21.03
C PHE A 181 -9.58 16.65 21.56
N GLN A 182 -9.92 16.86 22.83
CA GLN A 182 -11.12 16.29 23.47
C GLN A 182 -11.22 14.77 23.23
N LEU A 183 -10.10 14.06 23.43
CA LEU A 183 -10.03 12.60 23.36
C LEU A 183 -10.58 12.05 24.69
N GLU A 184 -11.87 11.84 24.71
CA GLU A 184 -12.60 11.29 25.86
C GLU A 184 -12.65 9.76 25.77
N GLY A 185 -13.28 9.10 26.75
CA GLY A 185 -13.50 7.66 26.75
C GLY A 185 -12.61 6.92 27.74
N SER A 186 -11.98 5.82 27.34
CA SER A 186 -11.13 4.99 28.20
C SER A 186 -9.91 5.73 28.78
N GLY A 187 -9.51 6.83 28.15
CA GLY A 187 -8.31 7.59 28.46
C GLY A 187 -7.02 6.99 27.89
N ILE A 188 -7.09 5.87 27.18
CA ILE A 188 -5.95 5.18 26.57
C ILE A 188 -5.98 5.43 25.07
N TRP A 189 -5.05 6.25 24.59
CA TRP A 189 -5.00 6.66 23.20
C TRP A 189 -3.61 6.48 22.62
N LEU A 190 -3.53 5.87 21.43
CA LEU A 190 -2.33 5.87 20.59
C LEU A 190 -2.43 7.02 19.59
N LYS A 191 -1.31 7.71 19.41
CA LYS A 191 -1.08 8.68 18.34
C LYS A 191 -0.26 8.04 17.25
N LEU A 192 -0.80 8.05 16.04
CA LEU A 192 -0.16 7.58 14.81
C LEU A 192 0.27 8.78 14.00
N THR A 193 1.56 8.95 13.75
CA THR A 193 2.10 9.98 12.86
C THR A 193 2.37 9.40 11.50
N CYS A 194 1.87 10.07 10.44
CA CYS A 194 2.00 9.63 9.06
C CYS A 194 2.70 10.68 8.21
N ASP A 195 3.51 10.25 7.25
CA ASP A 195 4.06 11.10 6.19
C ASP A 195 3.14 11.15 4.96
N HIS A 196 3.43 12.04 4.03
CA HIS A 196 2.73 12.24 2.75
C HIS A 196 1.25 12.62 2.86
N VAL A 197 0.81 13.13 3.99
CA VAL A 197 -0.55 13.64 4.19
C VAL A 197 -0.63 15.08 3.68
N LYS A 198 -1.46 15.33 2.66
CA LYS A 198 -1.58 16.66 2.05
C LYS A 198 -2.42 17.63 2.89
N ASN A 199 -3.49 17.13 3.52
CA ASN A 199 -4.30 17.96 4.41
C ASN A 199 -4.58 17.23 5.73
N CYS A 200 -5.61 16.41 5.81
CA CYS A 200 -5.91 15.61 6.99
C CYS A 200 -6.53 14.28 6.55
N PHE A 201 -6.69 13.37 7.49
CA PHE A 201 -7.40 12.13 7.23
C PHE A 201 -8.91 12.32 7.30
N LEU A 202 -9.61 11.86 6.26
CA LEU A 202 -11.04 11.57 6.33
C LEU A 202 -11.22 10.19 6.95
N VAL A 203 -11.89 10.15 8.10
CA VAL A 203 -12.28 8.93 8.80
C VAL A 203 -13.78 8.76 8.61
N TYR A 204 -14.20 7.75 7.87
CA TYR A 204 -15.61 7.54 7.50
C TYR A 204 -16.44 6.95 8.63
N SER A 205 -15.83 6.18 9.53
CA SER A 205 -16.44 5.65 10.75
C SER A 205 -15.50 5.90 11.92
N ALA A 206 -16.03 6.46 13.00
CA ALA A 206 -15.27 6.63 14.24
C ALA A 206 -15.13 5.30 15.03
N VAL A 207 -15.85 4.26 14.65
CA VAL A 207 -15.87 2.96 15.34
C VAL A 207 -14.58 2.18 15.01
N GLY A 208 -13.88 1.74 16.04
CA GLY A 208 -12.56 1.12 15.91
C GLY A 208 -12.52 -0.11 15.01
N LYS A 209 -13.51 -1.00 15.09
CA LYS A 209 -13.61 -2.19 14.22
C LYS A 209 -13.75 -1.86 12.74
N ASP A 210 -14.22 -0.66 12.39
CA ASP A 210 -14.36 -0.19 11.02
C ASP A 210 -13.11 0.59 10.54
N SER A 211 -12.12 0.77 11.40
CA SER A 211 -10.92 1.56 11.12
C SER A 211 -9.95 0.88 10.17
N GLY A 212 -9.97 -0.45 10.12
CA GLY A 212 -9.00 -1.28 9.41
C GLY A 212 -7.72 -1.58 10.19
N PHE A 213 -7.57 -1.05 11.40
CA PHE A 213 -6.46 -1.37 12.29
C PHE A 213 -6.76 -2.61 13.14
N THR A 214 -5.73 -3.39 13.41
CA THR A 214 -5.72 -4.44 14.45
C THR A 214 -4.44 -4.31 15.28
N LEU A 215 -4.57 -4.47 16.58
CA LEU A 215 -3.46 -4.36 17.53
C LEU A 215 -3.40 -5.62 18.38
N THR A 216 -2.21 -6.19 18.54
CA THR A 216 -1.98 -7.40 19.32
C THR A 216 -0.73 -7.23 20.17
N ASP A 217 -0.80 -7.63 21.43
CA ASP A 217 0.34 -7.70 22.34
C ASP A 217 0.51 -9.09 22.93
N SER A 218 1.32 -9.25 23.98
CA SER A 218 1.56 -10.55 24.64
C SER A 218 0.32 -11.16 25.28
N GLU A 219 -0.69 -10.36 25.61
CA GLU A 219 -1.97 -10.80 26.19
C GLU A 219 -3.02 -11.11 25.12
N GLY A 220 -2.73 -10.86 23.83
CA GLY A 220 -3.59 -11.10 22.70
C GLY A 220 -4.11 -9.82 22.05
N GLU A 221 -5.24 -9.90 21.35
CA GLU A 221 -5.82 -8.76 20.64
C GLU A 221 -6.28 -7.65 21.62
N VAL A 222 -5.93 -6.42 21.28
CA VAL A 222 -6.36 -5.21 21.99
C VAL A 222 -7.48 -4.58 21.20
N GLU A 223 -8.67 -4.52 21.76
CA GLU A 223 -9.82 -3.90 21.11
C GLU A 223 -9.58 -2.40 20.90
N ILE A 224 -9.72 -1.95 19.66
CA ILE A 224 -9.75 -0.55 19.29
C ILE A 224 -11.20 -0.09 19.35
N LEU A 225 -11.50 0.84 20.26
CA LEU A 225 -12.84 1.36 20.48
C LEU A 225 -13.22 2.41 19.43
N HIS A 226 -12.33 3.39 19.24
CA HIS A 226 -12.57 4.48 18.31
C HIS A 226 -11.31 4.85 17.53
N ILE A 227 -11.53 5.50 16.36
CA ILE A 227 -10.50 6.16 15.57
C ILE A 227 -10.90 7.62 15.33
N ARG A 228 -9.93 8.53 15.39
CA ARG A 228 -10.11 9.94 15.06
C ARG A 228 -8.97 10.48 14.21
N GLY A 229 -9.31 11.30 13.19
CA GLY A 229 -8.37 12.19 12.52
C GLY A 229 -8.25 13.51 13.28
N ASN A 230 -7.23 14.30 12.96
CA ASN A 230 -7.02 15.60 13.55
C ASN A 230 -6.86 16.67 12.46
N ARG A 231 -7.65 17.75 12.53
CA ARG A 231 -7.59 18.84 11.57
C ARG A 231 -6.52 19.89 11.89
N GLU A 232 -6.09 19.97 13.14
CA GLU A 232 -5.01 20.87 13.55
C GLU A 232 -3.64 20.22 13.31
N ASN A 233 -3.48 18.96 13.72
CA ASN A 233 -2.31 18.13 13.41
C ASN A 233 -2.65 17.16 12.27
N LYS A 234 -2.58 17.65 11.08
CA LYS A 234 -3.14 17.05 9.85
C LYS A 234 -2.64 15.63 9.53
N ASN A 235 -1.43 15.31 9.95
CA ASN A 235 -0.77 14.03 9.71
C ASN A 235 -0.96 13.01 10.85
N HIS A 236 -1.87 13.27 11.79
CA HIS A 236 -2.12 12.37 12.91
C HIS A 236 -3.47 11.65 12.80
N LEU A 237 -3.43 10.37 13.18
CA LEU A 237 -4.59 9.56 13.55
C LEU A 237 -4.47 9.18 15.02
N TYR A 238 -5.60 9.03 15.70
CA TYR A 238 -5.67 8.60 17.08
C TYR A 238 -6.54 7.36 17.20
N LEU A 239 -6.05 6.34 17.91
CA LEU A 239 -6.78 5.11 18.21
C LEU A 239 -7.06 5.05 19.71
N GLU A 240 -8.33 4.96 20.11
CA GLU A 240 -8.72 4.66 21.46
C GLU A 240 -8.71 3.16 21.71
N LEU A 241 -8.12 2.75 22.83
CA LEU A 241 -7.97 1.36 23.20
C LEU A 241 -8.85 1.00 24.40
N ALA A 242 -9.32 -0.24 24.45
CA ALA A 242 -10.13 -0.74 25.57
C ALA A 242 -9.30 -1.03 26.83
N ARG A 243 -7.99 -1.27 26.68
CA ARG A 243 -7.05 -1.54 27.76
C ARG A 243 -5.66 -0.99 27.45
N GLU A 244 -4.82 -0.90 28.46
CA GLU A 244 -3.38 -0.63 28.26
C GLU A 244 -2.76 -1.71 27.39
N VAL A 245 -1.72 -1.32 26.69
CA VAL A 245 -0.93 -2.18 25.81
C VAL A 245 0.41 -2.43 26.47
N GLU A 246 0.87 -3.66 26.43
CA GLU A 246 2.23 -4.03 26.81
C GLU A 246 3.27 -3.27 25.96
N ASP A 247 4.49 -3.14 26.48
CA ASP A 247 5.53 -2.31 25.88
C ASP A 247 5.89 -2.69 24.44
N GLU A 248 5.70 -3.96 24.07
CA GLU A 248 5.91 -4.47 22.71
C GLU A 248 4.58 -5.02 22.15
N ALA A 249 4.17 -4.49 21.02
CA ALA A 249 2.96 -4.91 20.36
C ALA A 249 3.12 -4.92 18.83
N GLU A 250 2.21 -5.57 18.15
CA GLU A 250 2.13 -5.61 16.68
C GLU A 250 0.90 -4.86 16.21
N LEU A 251 1.09 -3.84 15.40
CA LEU A 251 0.03 -3.09 14.73
C LEU A 251 -0.05 -3.50 13.27
N SER A 252 -1.26 -3.79 12.79
CA SER A 252 -1.53 -4.06 11.36
C SER A 252 -2.64 -3.15 10.84
N PHE A 253 -2.64 -2.87 9.54
CA PHE A 253 -3.64 -2.03 8.91
C PHE A 253 -4.05 -2.56 7.54
N VAL A 254 -5.36 -2.76 7.33
CA VAL A 254 -5.96 -3.22 6.05
C VAL A 254 -5.21 -4.44 5.48
N TRP A 255 -4.89 -5.39 6.35
CA TRP A 255 -4.04 -6.53 6.02
C TRP A 255 -4.81 -7.76 5.53
N GLN A 256 -6.04 -7.96 5.99
CA GLN A 256 -6.89 -9.10 5.65
C GLN A 256 -7.20 -9.15 4.15
N ALA A 257 -7.57 -10.31 3.63
CA ALA A 257 -7.98 -10.48 2.24
C ALA A 257 -9.20 -9.61 1.91
N ASP A 258 -10.23 -9.59 2.78
CA ASP A 258 -11.41 -8.73 2.66
C ASP A 258 -11.51 -7.74 3.84
N PRO A 259 -10.66 -6.74 3.91
CA PRO A 259 -10.66 -5.76 4.97
C PRO A 259 -11.80 -4.75 4.81
N VAL A 260 -11.85 -3.76 5.71
CA VAL A 260 -12.79 -2.64 5.65
C VAL A 260 -12.78 -1.95 4.28
N LYS A 261 -13.96 -1.57 3.81
CA LYS A 261 -14.15 -0.98 2.47
C LYS A 261 -13.80 0.50 2.39
N GLN A 262 -13.79 1.18 3.52
CA GLN A 262 -13.58 2.62 3.63
C GLN A 262 -12.53 2.94 4.69
N PRO A 263 -11.26 2.56 4.44
CA PRO A 263 -10.17 2.93 5.34
C PRO A 263 -9.97 4.44 5.37
N PRO A 264 -9.27 4.99 6.39
CA PRO A 264 -8.86 6.39 6.42
C PRO A 264 -8.10 6.78 5.15
N VAL A 265 -8.47 7.92 4.57
CA VAL A 265 -7.84 8.46 3.34
C VAL A 265 -7.38 9.89 3.58
N ASP A 266 -6.35 10.32 2.87
CA ASP A 266 -6.01 11.73 2.78
C ASP A 266 -7.14 12.51 2.07
N GLU A 267 -7.57 13.62 2.66
CA GLU A 267 -8.72 14.41 2.19
C GLU A 267 -8.53 14.98 0.77
N VAL A 268 -7.31 15.23 0.35
CA VAL A 268 -6.99 15.88 -0.94
C VAL A 268 -6.77 14.84 -2.03
N THR A 269 -5.99 13.83 -1.74
CA THR A 269 -5.60 12.82 -2.75
C THR A 269 -6.59 11.67 -2.85
N PHE A 270 -7.42 11.46 -1.82
CA PHE A 270 -8.26 10.28 -1.63
C PHE A 270 -7.48 8.97 -1.70
N LEU A 271 -6.18 9.02 -1.36
CA LEU A 271 -5.36 7.84 -1.19
C LEU A 271 -5.49 7.33 0.25
N PRO A 272 -5.83 6.05 0.46
CA PRO A 272 -5.74 5.42 1.76
C PRO A 272 -4.31 5.43 2.30
N LEU A 273 -4.19 5.36 3.62
CA LEU A 273 -2.94 4.97 4.27
C LEU A 273 -2.45 3.63 3.69
N LEU A 274 -1.14 3.50 3.46
CA LEU A 274 -0.53 2.24 3.02
C LEU A 274 -0.83 1.12 4.01
N SER A 275 -1.23 -0.03 3.49
CA SER A 275 -1.40 -1.25 4.29
C SER A 275 -0.06 -1.74 4.80
N PHE A 276 -0.06 -2.29 6.01
CA PHE A 276 1.09 -2.94 6.62
C PHE A 276 0.64 -4.10 7.51
N TYR A 277 1.52 -5.07 7.75
CA TYR A 277 1.22 -6.28 8.49
C TYR A 277 2.26 -6.53 9.58
N LYS A 278 1.79 -6.73 10.83
CA LYS A 278 2.60 -7.04 12.03
C LYS A 278 3.78 -6.08 12.21
N LYS A 279 3.52 -4.78 12.07
CA LYS A 279 4.53 -3.77 12.37
C LYS A 279 4.77 -3.72 13.87
N SER A 280 5.97 -4.11 14.29
CA SER A 280 6.37 -3.99 15.70
C SER A 280 6.37 -2.53 16.14
N ILE A 281 5.72 -2.26 17.26
CA ILE A 281 5.67 -0.95 17.90
C ILE A 281 6.15 -1.07 19.34
N LYS A 282 6.88 -0.05 19.81
CA LYS A 282 7.31 0.10 21.21
C LYS A 282 6.66 1.37 21.76
N LEU A 283 5.95 1.22 22.87
CA LEU A 283 5.10 2.27 23.44
C LEU A 283 5.65 2.83 24.77
#